data_6102a838692587d8249fef30e81badd0
#
_entry.id   6102a838692587d8249fef30e81badd0
#
_cell.length_a   1.000
_cell.length_b   1.000
_cell.length_c   1.000
_cell.angle_alpha   90.00
_cell.angle_beta   90.00
_cell.angle_gamma   90.00
#
_symmetry.space_group_name_H-M   'P 1'
#
loop_
_entity.id
_entity.type
_entity.pdbx_description
1 polymer ?
#
loop_
_entity_poly.entity_id
_entity_poly.type
_entity_poly.pdbx_seq_one_letter_code
_entity_poly.pdbx_strand_id
1 'polypeptide(L)'
;MTLKDIIGNKDAVTALEGMIRDGRVPHAMMLYENDGCGALALTLAFLSDLFDSERKVSGLMHPDVHYVYPVASGTKVNEKVEKLRAELFLGYWRDLIKTNPYALESEINDAFGVAGKQTSINNAEAKEILETIYLTPVEGGWKAVVVYLPEKMNAAAANRLLKAVEEPPEKTVFMMITHAPEKVLQTISSRCQALRVHPLSKDEVSEVLESRFEKEEGDALAAAQVAGGSIGEALRYLSGKEDYEEQMSIFSGLMEALGSKDLNSALNYAEALAGLGSREKQKAFCKFAAENLRKVFLLQQKLPQIAGLAPGEESFLAPVATKCKKSFPRQALSCLDRAALLIDRNVLQRIIFCDLVCRLYSIF
;
A
#
# COMPACT_ATOMS: atom_id res chain seq x y z
N MET A 1 0.33 10.92 -17.30
CA MET A 1 -0.14 9.57 -17.66
C MET A 1 -1.44 9.69 -18.42
N THR A 2 -1.46 9.19 -19.65
CA THR A 2 -2.58 9.18 -20.60
C THR A 2 -2.94 7.72 -20.92
N LEU A 3 -4.02 7.49 -21.67
CA LEU A 3 -4.40 6.12 -22.07
C LEU A 3 -3.31 5.41 -22.88
N LYS A 4 -2.46 6.15 -23.60
CA LYS A 4 -1.33 5.62 -24.36
C LYS A 4 -0.21 5.06 -23.46
N ASP A 5 -0.12 5.50 -22.23
CA ASP A 5 0.90 5.08 -21.27
C ASP A 5 0.46 3.83 -20.46
N ILE A 6 -0.76 3.33 -20.69
CA ILE A 6 -1.29 2.15 -20.00
C ILE A 6 -0.80 0.88 -20.71
N ILE A 7 -0.11 0.06 -19.96
CA ILE A 7 0.33 -1.27 -20.38
C ILE A 7 -0.76 -2.29 -20.04
N GLY A 8 -1.06 -3.18 -20.99
CA GLY A 8 -2.13 -4.17 -20.83
C GLY A 8 -3.54 -3.62 -20.98
N ASN A 9 -4.52 -4.46 -20.70
CA ASN A 9 -5.96 -4.11 -20.77
C ASN A 9 -6.38 -3.38 -22.05
N LYS A 10 -5.84 -3.78 -23.23
CA LYS A 10 -5.99 -3.11 -24.52
C LYS A 10 -7.46 -2.89 -24.92
N ASP A 11 -8.34 -3.85 -24.61
CA ASP A 11 -9.76 -3.74 -24.92
C ASP A 11 -10.41 -2.60 -24.12
N ALA A 12 -10.06 -2.48 -22.83
CA ALA A 12 -10.56 -1.40 -21.98
C ALA A 12 -10.01 -0.03 -22.43
N VAL A 13 -8.73 0.06 -22.76
CA VAL A 13 -8.09 1.26 -23.30
C VAL A 13 -8.77 1.68 -24.60
N THR A 14 -8.94 0.77 -25.56
CA THR A 14 -9.59 1.04 -26.85
C THR A 14 -11.02 1.51 -26.68
N ALA A 15 -11.77 0.90 -25.74
CA ALA A 15 -13.15 1.32 -25.44
C ALA A 15 -13.19 2.76 -24.91
N LEU A 16 -12.32 3.10 -23.96
CA LEU A 16 -12.23 4.43 -23.37
C LEU A 16 -11.78 5.50 -24.38
N GLU A 17 -10.78 5.21 -25.22
CA GLU A 17 -10.39 6.08 -26.33
C GLU A 17 -11.53 6.32 -27.33
N GLY A 18 -12.29 5.26 -27.63
CA GLY A 18 -13.47 5.34 -28.48
C GLY A 18 -14.53 6.29 -27.91
N MET A 19 -14.81 6.22 -26.61
CA MET A 19 -15.77 7.10 -25.92
C MET A 19 -15.37 8.58 -26.03
N ILE A 20 -14.09 8.89 -25.84
CA ILE A 20 -13.57 10.27 -25.98
C ILE A 20 -13.67 10.73 -27.43
N ARG A 21 -13.14 9.94 -28.37
CA ARG A 21 -13.12 10.26 -29.81
C ARG A 21 -14.52 10.50 -30.35
N ASP A 22 -15.49 9.67 -29.98
CA ASP A 22 -16.88 9.74 -30.50
C ASP A 22 -17.74 10.76 -29.71
N GLY A 23 -17.19 11.39 -28.66
CA GLY A 23 -17.88 12.32 -27.77
C GLY A 23 -19.05 11.69 -27.00
N ARG A 24 -19.01 10.37 -26.79
CA ARG A 24 -20.05 9.57 -26.12
C ARG A 24 -19.57 8.96 -24.82
N VAL A 25 -19.25 9.84 -23.86
CA VAL A 25 -18.83 9.41 -22.52
C VAL A 25 -20.08 9.10 -21.68
N PRO A 26 -20.21 7.87 -21.13
CA PRO A 26 -21.31 7.54 -20.23
C PRO A 26 -21.26 8.41 -18.98
N HIS A 27 -22.42 8.75 -18.45
CA HIS A 27 -22.53 9.55 -17.23
C HIS A 27 -22.03 8.82 -15.96
N ALA A 28 -22.03 7.49 -15.97
CA ALA A 28 -21.49 6.68 -14.88
C ALA A 28 -20.82 5.41 -15.42
N MET A 29 -19.60 5.17 -15.01
CA MET A 29 -18.84 3.95 -15.31
C MET A 29 -18.39 3.27 -14.03
N MET A 30 -18.36 1.95 -14.05
CA MET A 30 -17.86 1.14 -12.94
C MET A 30 -16.75 0.21 -13.43
N LEU A 31 -15.51 0.55 -13.07
CA LEU A 31 -14.36 -0.30 -13.30
C LEU A 31 -14.25 -1.28 -12.15
N TYR A 32 -14.16 -2.59 -12.46
CA TYR A 32 -13.99 -3.60 -11.43
C TYR A 32 -12.75 -4.44 -11.70
N GLU A 33 -11.99 -4.67 -10.64
CA GLU A 33 -10.69 -5.33 -10.70
C GLU A 33 -10.41 -6.17 -9.45
N ASN A 34 -9.34 -6.98 -9.50
CA ASN A 34 -8.66 -7.41 -8.28
C ASN A 34 -7.76 -6.27 -7.80
N ASP A 35 -7.61 -6.11 -6.49
CA ASP A 35 -6.86 -4.99 -5.89
C ASP A 35 -5.48 -4.81 -6.53
N GLY A 36 -5.17 -3.58 -6.92
CA GLY A 36 -3.87 -3.20 -7.50
C GLY A 36 -3.63 -3.60 -8.96
N CYS A 37 -4.66 -4.05 -9.72
CA CYS A 37 -4.52 -4.38 -11.14
C CYS A 37 -4.54 -3.17 -12.09
N GLY A 38 -4.86 -1.96 -11.60
CA GLY A 38 -4.69 -0.73 -12.35
C GLY A 38 -5.95 0.02 -12.74
N ALA A 39 -7.13 -0.28 -12.18
CA ALA A 39 -8.36 0.47 -12.49
C ALA A 39 -8.23 1.95 -12.11
N LEU A 40 -7.56 2.27 -11.00
CA LEU A 40 -7.30 3.68 -10.65
C LEU A 40 -6.34 4.34 -11.63
N ALA A 41 -5.27 3.66 -12.03
CA ALA A 41 -4.33 4.15 -13.04
C ALA A 41 -5.03 4.41 -14.38
N LEU A 42 -5.86 3.46 -14.83
CA LEU A 42 -6.67 3.57 -16.05
C LEU A 42 -7.69 4.73 -15.95
N THR A 43 -8.33 4.90 -14.79
CA THR A 43 -9.25 6.03 -14.54
C THR A 43 -8.54 7.37 -14.65
N LEU A 44 -7.36 7.51 -14.03
CA LEU A 44 -6.57 8.75 -14.11
C LEU A 44 -6.10 9.04 -15.53
N ALA A 45 -5.69 8.00 -16.28
CA ALA A 45 -5.31 8.12 -17.68
C ALA A 45 -6.48 8.58 -18.55
N PHE A 46 -7.64 7.96 -18.38
CA PHE A 46 -8.87 8.36 -19.09
C PHE A 46 -9.26 9.80 -18.80
N LEU A 47 -9.25 10.21 -17.53
CA LEU A 47 -9.57 11.58 -17.15
C LEU A 47 -8.53 12.58 -17.66
N SER A 48 -7.23 12.19 -17.73
CA SER A 48 -6.19 13.04 -18.32
C SER A 48 -6.49 13.38 -19.78
N ASP A 49 -6.91 12.39 -20.55
CA ASP A 49 -7.29 12.58 -21.96
C ASP A 49 -8.64 13.29 -22.11
N LEU A 50 -9.63 12.96 -21.28
CA LEU A 50 -10.96 13.59 -21.31
C LEU A 50 -10.93 15.09 -21.00
N PHE A 51 -10.07 15.49 -20.05
CA PHE A 51 -9.91 16.88 -19.62
C PHE A 51 -8.84 17.64 -20.39
N ASP A 52 -8.11 16.97 -21.30
CA ASP A 52 -6.92 17.53 -21.97
C ASP A 52 -5.94 18.18 -20.96
N SER A 53 -5.76 17.56 -19.81
CA SER A 53 -5.03 18.14 -18.67
C SER A 53 -4.25 17.09 -17.89
N GLU A 54 -3.32 16.40 -18.56
CA GLU A 54 -2.52 15.33 -17.95
C GLU A 54 -1.86 15.74 -16.63
N ARG A 55 -1.16 16.88 -16.62
CA ARG A 55 -0.37 17.32 -15.45
C ARG A 55 -1.23 17.53 -14.21
N LYS A 56 -2.43 18.12 -14.36
CA LYS A 56 -3.31 18.40 -13.23
C LYS A 56 -4.02 17.15 -12.74
N VAL A 57 -4.48 16.31 -13.66
CA VAL A 57 -5.19 15.06 -13.33
C VAL A 57 -4.22 14.05 -12.72
N SER A 58 -3.08 13.76 -13.35
CA SER A 58 -2.06 12.86 -12.79
C SER A 58 -1.45 13.38 -11.49
N GLY A 59 -1.42 14.70 -11.29
CA GLY A 59 -1.02 15.33 -10.03
C GLY A 59 -2.13 15.36 -8.98
N LEU A 60 -3.33 14.86 -9.28
CA LEU A 60 -4.53 14.91 -8.42
C LEU A 60 -4.88 16.33 -7.94
N MET A 61 -4.68 17.32 -8.82
CA MET A 61 -4.85 18.75 -8.54
C MET A 61 -5.87 19.43 -9.46
N HIS A 62 -6.57 18.69 -10.32
CA HIS A 62 -7.56 19.27 -11.19
C HIS A 62 -8.79 19.71 -10.37
N PRO A 63 -9.23 20.99 -10.44
CA PRO A 63 -10.29 21.52 -9.57
C PRO A 63 -11.67 20.89 -9.85
N ASP A 64 -11.90 20.37 -11.06
CA ASP A 64 -13.15 19.74 -11.47
C ASP A 64 -13.11 18.20 -11.37
N VAL A 65 -12.09 17.62 -10.72
CA VAL A 65 -12.00 16.18 -10.41
C VAL A 65 -12.04 15.98 -8.90
N HIS A 66 -13.11 15.35 -8.43
CA HIS A 66 -13.32 15.08 -7.00
C HIS A 66 -13.06 13.61 -6.69
N TYR A 67 -12.29 13.37 -5.63
CA TYR A 67 -11.92 12.02 -5.20
C TYR A 67 -12.66 11.66 -3.93
N VAL A 68 -13.31 10.52 -3.95
CA VAL A 68 -14.08 9.96 -2.84
C VAL A 68 -13.56 8.55 -2.56
N TYR A 69 -13.23 8.30 -1.31
CA TYR A 69 -12.71 7.02 -0.84
C TYR A 69 -13.16 6.76 0.60
N PRO A 70 -13.16 5.49 1.03
CA PRO A 70 -13.58 5.17 2.39
C PRO A 70 -12.58 5.67 3.43
N VAL A 71 -13.09 6.28 4.48
CA VAL A 71 -12.31 6.86 5.58
C VAL A 71 -12.78 6.37 6.95
N ALA A 72 -11.91 6.49 7.95
CA ALA A 72 -12.23 6.26 9.36
C ALA A 72 -11.44 7.23 10.24
N SER A 73 -11.84 7.44 11.47
CA SER A 73 -11.02 8.14 12.47
C SER A 73 -9.78 7.33 12.81
N GLY A 74 -8.61 7.92 12.74
CA GLY A 74 -7.33 7.23 12.85
C GLY A 74 -6.24 8.04 13.54
N THR A 75 -5.00 7.64 13.34
CA THR A 75 -3.82 8.29 13.92
C THR A 75 -3.47 9.60 13.21
N LYS A 76 -3.80 9.72 11.91
CA LYS A 76 -3.52 10.91 11.10
C LYS A 76 -4.64 11.94 11.19
N VAL A 77 -5.89 11.48 11.17
CA VAL A 77 -7.09 12.33 11.28
C VAL A 77 -7.98 11.75 12.38
N ASN A 78 -8.13 12.49 13.46
CA ASN A 78 -8.95 12.11 14.62
C ASN A 78 -10.19 13.00 14.71
N GLU A 79 -11.22 12.65 13.95
CA GLU A 79 -12.48 13.38 13.88
C GLU A 79 -13.68 12.46 14.18
N LYS A 80 -14.82 13.07 14.54
CA LYS A 80 -16.08 12.33 14.70
C LYS A 80 -16.57 11.82 13.34
N VAL A 81 -17.19 10.65 13.34
CA VAL A 81 -17.65 9.96 12.12
C VAL A 81 -18.52 10.86 11.23
N GLU A 82 -19.36 11.72 11.82
CA GLU A 82 -20.23 12.63 11.08
C GLU A 82 -19.49 13.76 10.35
N LYS A 83 -18.24 14.02 10.72
CA LYS A 83 -17.37 15.05 10.13
C LYS A 83 -16.27 14.47 9.24
N LEU A 84 -16.09 13.16 9.25
CA LEU A 84 -15.09 12.49 8.42
C LEU A 84 -15.47 12.64 6.95
N ARG A 85 -14.51 13.13 6.14
CA ARG A 85 -14.65 13.31 4.69
C ARG A 85 -13.32 12.98 4.00
N ALA A 86 -13.40 12.61 2.74
CA ALA A 86 -12.22 12.34 1.91
C ALA A 86 -11.26 13.55 1.85
N GLU A 87 -11.79 14.77 1.82
CA GLU A 87 -11.00 16.01 1.80
C GLU A 87 -9.96 16.08 2.92
N LEU A 88 -10.27 15.61 4.13
CA LEU A 88 -9.35 15.61 5.27
C LEU A 88 -8.12 14.71 5.05
N PHE A 89 -8.22 13.75 4.14
CA PHE A 89 -7.16 12.81 3.81
C PHE A 89 -6.51 13.08 2.45
N LEU A 90 -6.95 14.12 1.75
CA LEU A 90 -6.54 14.41 0.37
C LEU A 90 -5.02 14.57 0.21
N GLY A 91 -4.33 15.11 1.20
CA GLY A 91 -2.86 15.20 1.19
C GLY A 91 -2.21 13.82 1.14
N TYR A 92 -2.60 12.92 2.04
CA TYR A 92 -2.08 11.54 2.11
C TYR A 92 -2.43 10.72 0.86
N TRP A 93 -3.65 10.91 0.33
CA TRP A 93 -4.09 10.31 -0.93
C TRP A 93 -3.22 10.76 -2.09
N ARG A 94 -2.99 12.08 -2.24
CA ARG A 94 -2.14 12.65 -3.30
C ARG A 94 -0.71 12.14 -3.22
N ASP A 95 -0.11 12.16 -2.05
CA ASP A 95 1.28 11.73 -1.86
C ASP A 95 1.47 10.27 -2.26
N LEU A 96 0.53 9.39 -1.89
CA LEU A 96 0.59 7.97 -2.23
C LEU A 96 0.29 7.74 -3.73
N ILE A 97 -0.87 8.19 -4.22
CA ILE A 97 -1.33 7.84 -5.58
C ILE A 97 -0.49 8.50 -6.67
N LYS A 98 0.08 9.68 -6.42
CA LYS A 98 1.01 10.31 -7.35
C LYS A 98 2.25 9.45 -7.60
N THR A 99 2.74 8.75 -6.59
CA THR A 99 3.91 7.85 -6.68
C THR A 99 3.52 6.45 -7.11
N ASN A 100 2.39 5.95 -6.61
CA ASN A 100 1.89 4.60 -6.89
C ASN A 100 0.39 4.59 -7.18
N PRO A 101 -0.06 4.76 -8.44
CA PRO A 101 -1.47 4.67 -8.80
C PRO A 101 -2.03 3.23 -8.80
N TYR A 102 -1.21 2.24 -8.47
CA TYR A 102 -1.57 0.83 -8.26
C TYR A 102 -1.59 0.45 -6.78
N ALA A 103 -1.61 1.45 -5.89
CA ALA A 103 -1.58 1.22 -4.44
C ALA A 103 -2.72 0.30 -4.00
N LEU A 104 -2.38 -0.68 -3.16
CA LEU A 104 -3.34 -1.59 -2.56
C LEU A 104 -4.21 -0.87 -1.53
N GLU A 105 -5.43 -1.37 -1.30
CA GLU A 105 -6.30 -0.84 -0.25
C GLU A 105 -5.62 -0.82 1.12
N SER A 106 -4.81 -1.83 1.44
CA SER A 106 -4.04 -1.87 2.68
C SER A 106 -3.04 -0.72 2.80
N GLU A 107 -2.33 -0.38 1.73
CA GLU A 107 -1.36 0.72 1.69
C GLU A 107 -2.05 2.08 1.84
N ILE A 108 -3.24 2.24 1.25
CA ILE A 108 -4.06 3.43 1.41
C ILE A 108 -4.52 3.58 2.87
N ASN A 109 -4.98 2.48 3.50
CA ASN A 109 -5.39 2.48 4.91
C ASN A 109 -4.20 2.80 5.85
N ASP A 110 -3.01 2.31 5.53
CA ASP A 110 -1.77 2.62 6.27
C ASP A 110 -1.40 4.10 6.12
N ALA A 111 -1.44 4.64 4.90
CA ALA A 111 -1.19 6.05 4.63
C ALA A 111 -2.15 6.97 5.38
N PHE A 112 -3.42 6.57 5.52
CA PHE A 112 -4.43 7.30 6.29
C PHE A 112 -4.32 7.11 7.81
N GLY A 113 -3.50 6.16 8.27
CA GLY A 113 -3.38 5.82 9.70
C GLY A 113 -4.63 5.13 10.25
N VAL A 114 -5.32 4.35 9.41
CA VAL A 114 -6.56 3.63 9.75
C VAL A 114 -6.43 2.12 9.60
N ALA A 115 -5.20 1.59 9.55
CA ALA A 115 -4.93 0.16 9.46
C ALA A 115 -5.73 -0.64 10.49
N GLY A 116 -6.32 -1.75 10.05
CA GLY A 116 -7.16 -2.62 10.89
C GLY A 116 -8.52 -2.03 11.31
N LYS A 117 -8.89 -0.84 10.83
CA LYS A 117 -10.19 -0.22 11.08
C LYS A 117 -11.16 -0.46 9.93
N GLN A 118 -12.45 -0.48 10.25
CA GLN A 118 -13.50 -0.49 9.24
C GLN A 118 -13.66 0.93 8.67
N THR A 119 -13.29 1.11 7.41
CA THR A 119 -13.46 2.36 6.67
C THR A 119 -14.82 2.39 5.97
N SER A 120 -15.39 3.57 5.76
CA SER A 120 -16.66 3.74 5.05
C SER A 120 -16.77 5.08 4.34
N ILE A 121 -17.58 5.14 3.27
CA ILE A 121 -18.04 6.36 2.64
C ILE A 121 -19.39 6.70 3.28
N ASN A 122 -19.44 7.81 4.00
CA ASN A 122 -20.58 8.19 4.81
C ASN A 122 -21.52 9.19 4.10
N ASN A 123 -22.64 9.51 4.76
CA ASN A 123 -23.65 10.41 4.21
C ASN A 123 -23.18 11.88 4.11
N ALA A 124 -22.19 12.31 4.91
CA ALA A 124 -21.62 13.65 4.80
C ALA A 124 -20.83 13.81 3.50
N GLU A 125 -20.08 12.76 3.12
CA GLU A 125 -19.38 12.70 1.82
C GLU A 125 -20.36 12.80 0.65
N ALA A 126 -21.44 12.02 0.68
CA ALA A 126 -22.46 12.05 -0.37
C ALA A 126 -23.13 13.44 -0.49
N LYS A 127 -23.29 14.16 0.63
CA LYS A 127 -23.81 15.54 0.61
C LYS A 127 -22.84 16.49 -0.10
N GLU A 128 -21.56 16.40 0.21
CA GLU A 128 -20.51 17.23 -0.37
C GLU A 128 -20.38 17.01 -1.88
N ILE A 129 -20.42 15.74 -2.32
CA ILE A 129 -20.45 15.40 -3.74
C ILE A 129 -21.59 16.13 -4.44
N LEU A 130 -22.81 16.07 -3.89
CA LEU A 130 -23.99 16.72 -4.51
C LEU A 130 -23.82 18.24 -4.54
N GLU A 131 -23.33 18.86 -3.49
CA GLU A 131 -23.08 20.30 -3.48
C GLU A 131 -22.07 20.70 -4.57
N THR A 132 -21.05 19.87 -4.79
CA THR A 132 -19.95 20.16 -5.72
C THR A 132 -20.33 19.91 -7.19
N ILE A 133 -21.06 18.84 -7.51
CA ILE A 133 -21.38 18.53 -8.91
C ILE A 133 -22.32 19.54 -9.59
N TYR A 134 -23.18 20.20 -8.81
CA TYR A 134 -24.09 21.21 -9.32
C TYR A 134 -23.46 22.61 -9.47
N LEU A 135 -22.22 22.82 -8.99
CA LEU A 135 -21.49 24.06 -9.24
C LEU A 135 -21.00 24.11 -10.70
N THR A 136 -20.80 25.29 -11.23
CA THR A 136 -20.18 25.47 -12.55
C THR A 136 -18.75 24.93 -12.54
N PRO A 137 -18.29 24.21 -13.59
CA PRO A 137 -16.89 23.80 -13.71
C PRO A 137 -15.93 25.00 -13.64
N VAL A 138 -14.85 24.86 -12.88
CA VAL A 138 -13.87 25.95 -12.69
C VAL A 138 -13.08 26.23 -13.98
N GLU A 139 -12.69 25.17 -14.70
CA GLU A 139 -11.93 25.29 -15.95
C GLU A 139 -12.81 25.23 -17.21
N GLY A 140 -14.11 25.13 -17.03
CA GLY A 140 -15.10 25.07 -18.13
C GLY A 140 -14.96 23.80 -18.97
N GLY A 141 -15.79 22.82 -18.78
CA GLY A 141 -15.71 21.56 -19.51
C GLY A 141 -16.34 20.42 -18.72
N TRP A 142 -15.61 19.33 -18.60
CA TRP A 142 -16.04 18.15 -17.85
C TRP A 142 -15.87 18.33 -16.33
N LYS A 143 -16.74 17.62 -15.58
CA LYS A 143 -16.54 17.32 -14.17
C LYS A 143 -16.43 15.81 -13.98
N ALA A 144 -15.60 15.37 -13.03
CA ALA A 144 -15.50 13.97 -12.68
C ALA A 144 -15.60 13.76 -11.17
N VAL A 145 -16.32 12.70 -10.78
CA VAL A 145 -16.33 12.19 -9.41
C VAL A 145 -15.76 10.78 -9.46
N VAL A 146 -14.56 10.61 -8.91
CA VAL A 146 -13.90 9.31 -8.79
C VAL A 146 -14.24 8.72 -7.43
N VAL A 147 -15.00 7.64 -7.42
CA VAL A 147 -15.42 6.94 -6.21
C VAL A 147 -14.63 5.63 -6.10
N TYR A 148 -13.67 5.60 -5.19
CA TYR A 148 -12.89 4.40 -4.91
C TYR A 148 -13.59 3.58 -3.83
N LEU A 149 -13.82 2.29 -4.09
CA LEU A 149 -14.51 1.31 -3.26
C LEU A 149 -15.97 1.71 -2.90
N PRO A 150 -16.85 1.89 -3.90
CA PRO A 150 -18.27 2.20 -3.67
C PRO A 150 -19.01 1.13 -2.86
N GLU A 151 -18.52 -0.12 -2.81
CA GLU A 151 -19.03 -1.18 -1.93
C GLU A 151 -18.92 -0.86 -0.44
N LYS A 152 -18.11 0.14 -0.06
CA LYS A 152 -17.98 0.65 1.31
C LYS A 152 -18.87 1.85 1.60
N MET A 153 -19.74 2.24 0.68
CA MET A 153 -20.78 3.21 0.97
C MET A 153 -21.80 2.66 1.95
N ASN A 154 -22.15 3.45 2.95
CA ASN A 154 -23.35 3.13 3.72
C ASN A 154 -24.61 3.37 2.89
N ALA A 155 -25.71 2.70 3.25
CA ALA A 155 -26.96 2.76 2.49
C ALA A 155 -27.50 4.20 2.35
N ALA A 156 -27.31 5.06 3.35
CA ALA A 156 -27.77 6.45 3.32
C ALA A 156 -26.98 7.29 2.30
N ALA A 157 -25.64 7.10 2.23
CA ALA A 157 -24.80 7.76 1.22
C ALA A 157 -25.15 7.31 -0.19
N ALA A 158 -25.25 6.00 -0.39
CA ALA A 158 -25.59 5.44 -1.70
C ALA A 158 -26.96 5.91 -2.21
N ASN A 159 -27.99 5.83 -1.37
CA ASN A 159 -29.34 6.29 -1.74
C ASN A 159 -29.38 7.79 -2.07
N ARG A 160 -28.58 8.59 -1.37
CA ARG A 160 -28.48 10.04 -1.63
C ARG A 160 -27.89 10.34 -3.02
N LEU A 161 -26.94 9.53 -3.49
CA LEU A 161 -26.28 9.73 -4.77
C LEU A 161 -27.08 9.20 -5.98
N LEU A 162 -28.10 8.35 -5.77
CA LEU A 162 -28.82 7.67 -6.86
C LEU A 162 -29.28 8.62 -7.95
N LYS A 163 -29.94 9.72 -7.59
CA LYS A 163 -30.45 10.69 -8.57
C LYS A 163 -29.32 11.36 -9.36
N ALA A 164 -28.22 11.68 -8.70
CA ALA A 164 -27.07 12.31 -9.35
C ALA A 164 -26.31 11.35 -10.25
N VAL A 165 -26.29 10.06 -9.93
CA VAL A 165 -25.70 9.02 -10.77
C VAL A 165 -26.59 8.71 -11.97
N GLU A 166 -27.91 8.80 -11.82
CA GLU A 166 -28.88 8.56 -12.90
C GLU A 166 -28.96 9.73 -13.87
N GLU A 167 -29.05 10.94 -13.35
CA GLU A 167 -29.23 12.18 -14.14
C GLU A 167 -28.25 13.26 -13.66
N PRO A 168 -26.95 13.12 -13.90
CA PRO A 168 -25.96 14.13 -13.51
C PRO A 168 -26.08 15.39 -14.37
N PRO A 169 -25.55 16.53 -13.92
CA PRO A 169 -25.38 17.71 -14.77
C PRO A 169 -24.61 17.36 -16.06
N GLU A 170 -24.84 18.17 -17.11
CA GLU A 170 -24.15 18.03 -18.39
C GLU A 170 -22.61 17.96 -18.18
N LYS A 171 -21.92 17.14 -18.97
CA LYS A 171 -20.47 16.93 -18.92
C LYS A 171 -19.97 16.53 -17.54
N THR A 172 -20.77 15.76 -16.80
CA THR A 172 -20.35 15.17 -15.51
C THR A 172 -20.26 13.66 -15.65
N VAL A 173 -19.14 13.06 -15.20
CA VAL A 173 -18.91 11.63 -15.22
C VAL A 173 -18.61 11.10 -13.81
N PHE A 174 -19.28 10.00 -13.44
CA PHE A 174 -18.96 9.23 -12.25
C PHE A 174 -18.07 8.04 -12.65
N MET A 175 -16.89 7.96 -12.06
CA MET A 175 -15.94 6.86 -12.23
C MET A 175 -15.88 6.06 -10.93
N MET A 176 -16.51 4.90 -10.90
CA MET A 176 -16.51 4.02 -9.71
C MET A 176 -15.48 2.92 -9.90
N ILE A 177 -14.65 2.68 -8.89
CA ILE A 177 -13.61 1.64 -8.89
C ILE A 177 -13.92 0.69 -7.75
N THR A 178 -14.18 -0.57 -8.04
CA THR A 178 -14.59 -1.57 -7.04
C THR A 178 -13.78 -2.86 -7.15
N HIS A 179 -13.49 -3.46 -6.01
CA HIS A 179 -12.88 -4.80 -5.90
C HIS A 179 -13.92 -5.90 -5.66
N ALA A 180 -15.17 -5.51 -5.33
CA ALA A 180 -16.26 -6.43 -5.02
C ALA A 180 -17.58 -5.93 -5.66
N PRO A 181 -17.73 -6.03 -7.00
CA PRO A 181 -18.89 -5.50 -7.71
C PRO A 181 -20.21 -6.08 -7.22
N GLU A 182 -20.20 -7.30 -6.70
CA GLU A 182 -21.37 -7.97 -6.11
C GLU A 182 -21.83 -7.35 -4.78
N LYS A 183 -20.97 -6.56 -4.12
CA LYS A 183 -21.28 -5.84 -2.88
C LYS A 183 -21.74 -4.41 -3.12
N VAL A 184 -21.53 -3.88 -4.31
CA VAL A 184 -22.06 -2.56 -4.70
C VAL A 184 -23.57 -2.65 -4.76
N LEU A 185 -24.26 -1.66 -4.17
CA LEU A 185 -25.72 -1.63 -4.21
C LEU A 185 -26.25 -1.71 -5.65
N GLN A 186 -27.14 -2.64 -5.89
CA GLN A 186 -27.70 -2.90 -7.22
C GLN A 186 -28.31 -1.63 -7.87
N THR A 187 -28.87 -0.76 -7.05
CA THR A 187 -29.40 0.53 -7.50
C THR A 187 -28.34 1.46 -8.09
N ILE A 188 -27.08 1.35 -7.67
CA ILE A 188 -25.95 2.08 -8.26
C ILE A 188 -25.40 1.31 -9.45
N SER A 189 -25.06 0.01 -9.25
CA SER A 189 -24.40 -0.79 -10.29
C SER A 189 -25.24 -0.91 -11.58
N SER A 190 -26.58 -0.96 -11.47
CA SER A 190 -27.48 -1.02 -12.65
C SER A 190 -27.48 0.24 -13.51
N ARG A 191 -26.95 1.36 -13.03
CA ARG A 191 -26.86 2.65 -13.72
C ARG A 191 -25.47 2.94 -14.27
N CYS A 192 -24.51 2.10 -13.96
CA CYS A 192 -23.13 2.24 -14.41
C CYS A 192 -22.85 1.35 -15.62
N GLN A 193 -22.13 1.87 -16.59
CA GLN A 193 -21.51 1.02 -17.60
C GLN A 193 -20.34 0.28 -16.97
N ALA A 194 -20.44 -1.04 -16.87
CA ALA A 194 -19.42 -1.87 -16.27
C ALA A 194 -18.26 -2.09 -17.25
N LEU A 195 -17.04 -1.93 -16.77
CA LEU A 195 -15.79 -2.20 -17.49
C LEU A 195 -14.87 -3.04 -16.60
N ARG A 196 -14.51 -4.22 -17.09
CA ARG A 196 -13.58 -5.09 -16.36
C ARG A 196 -12.15 -4.70 -16.64
N VAL A 197 -11.37 -4.55 -15.58
CA VAL A 197 -9.91 -4.45 -15.64
C VAL A 197 -9.35 -5.82 -15.28
N HIS A 198 -8.69 -6.46 -16.23
CA HIS A 198 -8.14 -7.78 -16.06
C HIS A 198 -6.77 -7.74 -15.37
N PRO A 199 -6.44 -8.76 -14.57
CA PRO A 199 -5.08 -8.96 -14.12
C PRO A 199 -4.14 -9.00 -15.33
N LEU A 200 -2.97 -8.39 -15.18
CA LEU A 200 -1.95 -8.34 -16.24
C LEU A 200 -1.24 -9.69 -16.40
N SER A 201 -0.71 -9.95 -17.57
CA SER A 201 0.23 -11.04 -17.78
C SER A 201 1.54 -10.78 -17.03
N LYS A 202 2.34 -11.81 -16.82
CA LYS A 202 3.65 -11.67 -16.15
C LYS A 202 4.58 -10.72 -16.90
N ASP A 203 4.58 -10.78 -18.22
CA ASP A 203 5.40 -9.92 -19.05
C ASP A 203 4.96 -8.46 -18.95
N GLU A 204 3.64 -8.19 -18.96
CA GLU A 204 3.10 -6.85 -18.76
C GLU A 204 3.40 -6.30 -17.36
N VAL A 205 3.33 -7.13 -16.29
CA VAL A 205 3.70 -6.70 -14.93
C VAL A 205 5.19 -6.34 -14.90
N SER A 206 6.08 -7.17 -15.47
CA SER A 206 7.52 -6.88 -15.54
C SER A 206 7.79 -5.58 -16.30
N GLU A 207 7.16 -5.40 -17.45
CA GLU A 207 7.28 -4.17 -18.26
C GLU A 207 6.88 -2.92 -17.50
N VAL A 208 5.78 -2.97 -16.71
CA VAL A 208 5.36 -1.83 -15.86
C VAL A 208 6.36 -1.56 -14.76
N LEU A 209 6.88 -2.60 -14.08
CA LEU A 209 7.86 -2.46 -13.01
C LEU A 209 9.16 -1.84 -13.50
N GLU A 210 9.65 -2.27 -14.66
CA GLU A 210 10.88 -1.76 -15.27
C GLU A 210 10.71 -0.33 -15.80
N SER A 211 9.65 -0.10 -16.59
CA SER A 211 9.49 1.17 -17.31
C SER A 211 9.00 2.30 -16.41
N ARG A 212 8.14 2.01 -15.40
CA ARG A 212 7.51 3.02 -14.59
C ARG A 212 8.10 3.13 -13.18
N PHE A 213 8.55 2.02 -12.61
CA PHE A 213 9.09 1.96 -11.26
C PHE A 213 10.59 1.74 -11.21
N GLU A 214 11.25 1.74 -12.38
CA GLU A 214 12.71 1.66 -12.52
C GLU A 214 13.33 0.44 -11.80
N LYS A 215 12.57 -0.68 -11.74
CA LYS A 215 13.04 -1.91 -11.10
C LYS A 215 13.93 -2.71 -12.05
N GLU A 216 14.92 -3.40 -11.49
CA GLU A 216 15.81 -4.27 -12.28
C GLU A 216 15.03 -5.46 -12.86
N GLU A 217 15.38 -5.89 -14.08
CA GLU A 217 14.72 -6.98 -14.82
C GLU A 217 14.55 -8.26 -13.96
N GLY A 218 15.59 -8.65 -13.23
CA GLY A 218 15.55 -9.85 -12.39
C GLY A 218 14.53 -9.76 -11.25
N ASP A 219 14.43 -8.60 -10.60
CA ASP A 219 13.47 -8.33 -9.53
C ASP A 219 12.05 -8.18 -10.08
N ALA A 220 11.90 -7.50 -11.22
CA ALA A 220 10.63 -7.35 -11.91
C ALA A 220 10.03 -8.70 -12.31
N LEU A 221 10.84 -9.59 -12.90
CA LEU A 221 10.42 -10.95 -13.26
C LEU A 221 10.04 -11.79 -12.02
N ALA A 222 10.83 -11.72 -10.94
CA ALA A 222 10.54 -12.44 -9.70
C ALA A 222 9.21 -11.98 -9.07
N ALA A 223 9.00 -10.66 -9.02
CA ALA A 223 7.77 -10.08 -8.50
C ALA A 223 6.55 -10.45 -9.38
N ALA A 224 6.69 -10.39 -10.71
CA ALA A 224 5.62 -10.74 -11.65
C ALA A 224 5.16 -12.21 -11.52
N GLN A 225 6.06 -13.12 -11.10
CA GLN A 225 5.70 -14.54 -10.89
C GLN A 225 4.72 -14.75 -9.72
N VAL A 226 4.82 -13.94 -8.68
CA VAL A 226 4.04 -14.10 -7.43
C VAL A 226 2.84 -13.16 -7.33
N ALA A 227 2.83 -12.09 -8.13
CA ALA A 227 1.85 -11.00 -8.02
C ALA A 227 0.45 -11.33 -8.56
N GLY A 228 0.26 -12.47 -9.26
CA GLY A 228 -1.05 -12.83 -9.82
C GLY A 228 -1.65 -11.82 -10.80
N GLY A 229 -0.80 -11.00 -11.45
CA GLY A 229 -1.20 -9.95 -12.39
C GLY A 229 -1.57 -8.61 -11.74
N SER A 230 -1.35 -8.44 -10.42
CA SER A 230 -1.52 -7.18 -9.70
C SER A 230 -0.17 -6.47 -9.56
N ILE A 231 -0.07 -5.24 -10.08
CA ILE A 231 1.13 -4.41 -9.93
C ILE A 231 1.32 -4.01 -8.47
N GLY A 232 0.23 -3.72 -7.76
CA GLY A 232 0.29 -3.39 -6.33
C GLY A 232 0.91 -4.53 -5.50
N GLU A 233 0.50 -5.78 -5.76
CA GLU A 233 1.08 -6.96 -5.11
C GLU A 233 2.55 -7.18 -5.49
N ALA A 234 2.92 -6.90 -6.74
CA ALA A 234 4.31 -6.98 -7.17
C ALA A 234 5.19 -5.96 -6.44
N LEU A 235 4.74 -4.72 -6.33
CA LEU A 235 5.45 -3.66 -5.58
C LEU A 235 5.54 -3.99 -4.09
N ARG A 236 4.47 -4.53 -3.50
CA ARG A 236 4.47 -5.00 -2.10
C ARG A 236 5.48 -6.11 -1.87
N TYR A 237 5.59 -7.07 -2.81
CA TYR A 237 6.59 -8.12 -2.75
C TYR A 237 8.02 -7.55 -2.77
N LEU A 238 8.31 -6.61 -3.68
CA LEU A 238 9.63 -5.97 -3.79
C LEU A 238 9.97 -5.16 -2.54
N SER A 239 9.03 -4.38 -2.04
CA SER A 239 9.17 -3.63 -0.79
C SER A 239 9.42 -4.57 0.41
N GLY A 240 8.69 -5.69 0.49
CA GLY A 240 8.92 -6.72 1.50
C GLY A 240 10.30 -7.39 1.39
N LYS A 241 10.82 -7.57 0.17
CA LYS A 241 12.16 -8.10 -0.07
C LYS A 241 13.24 -7.10 0.36
N GLU A 242 13.11 -5.84 0.02
CA GLU A 242 14.03 -4.77 0.45
C GLU A 242 14.06 -4.66 1.99
N ASP A 243 12.92 -4.65 2.66
CA ASP A 243 12.82 -4.63 4.11
C ASP A 243 13.45 -5.89 4.75
N TYR A 244 13.25 -7.08 4.15
CA TYR A 244 13.88 -8.32 4.60
C TYR A 244 15.39 -8.29 4.46
N GLU A 245 15.92 -7.82 3.35
CA GLU A 245 17.36 -7.71 3.10
C GLU A 245 18.03 -6.69 4.04
N GLU A 246 17.38 -5.53 4.27
CA GLU A 246 17.85 -4.56 5.26
C GLU A 246 17.90 -5.17 6.68
N GLN A 247 16.82 -5.82 7.10
CA GLN A 247 16.75 -6.46 8.42
C GLN A 247 17.77 -7.59 8.56
N MET A 248 17.95 -8.40 7.49
CA MET A 248 18.94 -9.49 7.48
C MET A 248 20.37 -8.96 7.55
N SER A 249 20.68 -7.89 6.81
CA SER A 249 21.99 -7.22 6.83
C SER A 249 22.34 -6.71 8.24
N ILE A 250 21.40 -6.01 8.89
CA ILE A 250 21.58 -5.52 10.26
C ILE A 250 21.73 -6.69 11.25
N PHE A 251 20.87 -7.70 11.15
CA PHE A 251 20.90 -8.86 12.04
C PHE A 251 22.20 -9.66 11.89
N SER A 252 22.62 -9.90 10.65
CA SER A 252 23.84 -10.66 10.35
C SER A 252 25.09 -9.95 10.88
N GLY A 253 25.21 -8.67 10.57
CA GLY A 253 26.35 -7.88 11.03
C GLY A 253 26.40 -7.75 12.57
N LEU A 254 25.23 -7.62 13.21
CA LEU A 254 25.14 -7.62 14.68
C LEU A 254 25.62 -8.97 15.25
N MET A 255 25.13 -10.10 14.71
CA MET A 255 25.56 -11.43 15.18
C MET A 255 27.08 -11.69 14.98
N GLU A 256 27.64 -11.18 13.88
CA GLU A 256 29.08 -11.26 13.60
C GLU A 256 29.88 -10.42 14.59
N ALA A 257 29.46 -9.18 14.87
CA ALA A 257 30.08 -8.30 15.84
C ALA A 257 30.05 -8.89 17.28
N LEU A 258 28.91 -9.51 17.66
CA LEU A 258 28.81 -10.23 18.95
C LEU A 258 29.73 -11.44 18.98
N GLY A 259 29.82 -12.21 17.91
CA GLY A 259 30.65 -13.41 17.80
C GLY A 259 32.16 -13.11 17.79
N SER A 260 32.58 -11.96 17.27
CA SER A 260 33.97 -11.46 17.31
C SER A 260 34.32 -10.70 18.58
N LYS A 261 33.33 -10.46 19.48
CA LYS A 261 33.47 -9.64 20.68
C LYS A 261 33.89 -8.19 20.39
N ASP A 262 33.44 -7.65 19.26
CA ASP A 262 33.65 -6.26 18.89
C ASP A 262 32.45 -5.41 19.34
N LEU A 263 32.56 -4.82 20.54
CA LEU A 263 31.49 -3.98 21.09
C LEU A 263 31.28 -2.69 20.26
N ASN A 264 32.33 -2.14 19.66
CA ASN A 264 32.23 -0.90 18.90
C ASN A 264 31.39 -1.12 17.64
N SER A 265 31.69 -2.16 16.87
CA SER A 265 30.87 -2.55 15.71
C SER A 265 29.45 -2.93 16.12
N ALA A 266 29.24 -3.62 17.24
CA ALA A 266 27.91 -3.94 17.73
C ALA A 266 27.09 -2.67 18.06
N LEU A 267 27.69 -1.65 18.65
CA LEU A 267 27.03 -0.37 18.95
C LEU A 267 26.68 0.43 17.68
N ASN A 268 27.44 0.30 16.59
CA ASN A 268 27.07 0.90 15.30
C ASN A 268 25.74 0.32 14.78
N TYR A 269 25.50 -0.97 15.00
CA TYR A 269 24.18 -1.57 14.67
C TYR A 269 23.07 -1.10 15.60
N ALA A 270 23.35 -0.75 16.86
CA ALA A 270 22.36 -0.09 17.71
C ALA A 270 21.96 1.28 17.17
N GLU A 271 22.89 2.05 16.62
CA GLU A 271 22.58 3.32 15.96
C GLU A 271 21.80 3.13 14.67
N ALA A 272 22.16 2.14 13.84
CA ALA A 272 21.42 1.78 12.63
C ALA A 272 19.95 1.41 12.98
N LEU A 273 19.73 0.59 13.98
CA LEU A 273 18.39 0.23 14.47
C LEU A 273 17.60 1.43 15.00
N ALA A 274 18.26 2.33 15.73
CA ALA A 274 17.63 3.56 16.20
C ALA A 274 17.26 4.51 15.03
N GLY A 275 18.02 4.45 13.94
CA GLY A 275 17.82 5.23 12.71
C GLY A 275 16.77 4.66 11.75
N LEU A 276 16.22 3.46 11.96
CA LEU A 276 15.11 2.92 11.18
C LEU A 276 13.93 3.90 11.24
N GLY A 277 13.46 4.36 10.08
CA GLY A 277 12.62 5.54 9.91
C GLY A 277 11.28 5.58 10.68
N SER A 278 10.81 4.44 11.26
CA SER A 278 9.58 4.40 12.04
C SER A 278 9.65 3.38 13.19
N ARG A 279 8.76 3.53 14.17
CA ARG A 279 8.61 2.57 15.28
C ARG A 279 8.12 1.21 14.79
N GLU A 280 7.28 1.21 13.77
CA GLU A 280 6.77 0.02 13.11
C GLU A 280 7.95 -0.79 12.54
N LYS A 281 8.88 -0.15 11.82
CA LYS A 281 10.10 -0.80 11.31
C LYS A 281 10.98 -1.33 12.44
N GLN A 282 11.14 -0.59 13.52
CA GLN A 282 11.90 -1.02 14.70
C GLN A 282 11.28 -2.25 15.38
N LYS A 283 9.95 -2.29 15.52
CA LYS A 283 9.22 -3.46 16.04
C LYS A 283 9.29 -4.65 15.08
N ALA A 284 9.17 -4.39 13.77
CA ALA A 284 9.32 -5.40 12.73
C ALA A 284 10.70 -6.07 12.82
N PHE A 285 11.77 -5.28 13.01
CA PHE A 285 13.11 -5.83 13.26
C PHE A 285 13.17 -6.70 14.51
N CYS A 286 12.58 -6.29 15.64
CA CYS A 286 12.57 -7.12 16.85
C CYS A 286 11.87 -8.46 16.60
N LYS A 287 10.76 -8.47 15.85
CA LYS A 287 10.05 -9.70 15.47
C LYS A 287 10.88 -10.56 14.53
N PHE A 288 11.50 -9.96 13.52
CA PHE A 288 12.39 -10.61 12.57
C PHE A 288 13.59 -11.27 13.27
N ALA A 289 14.26 -10.54 14.18
CA ALA A 289 15.37 -11.04 14.96
C ALA A 289 14.95 -12.22 15.88
N ALA A 290 13.77 -12.12 16.52
CA ALA A 290 13.21 -13.19 17.34
C ALA A 290 12.99 -14.47 16.54
N GLU A 291 12.44 -14.36 15.31
CA GLU A 291 12.21 -15.51 14.43
C GLU A 291 13.54 -16.16 13.99
N ASN A 292 14.55 -15.37 13.64
CA ASN A 292 15.87 -15.89 13.30
C ASN A 292 16.58 -16.54 14.50
N LEU A 293 16.43 -15.99 15.71
CA LEU A 293 16.95 -16.63 16.93
C LEU A 293 16.22 -17.95 17.25
N ARG A 294 14.93 -18.07 16.95
CA ARG A 294 14.20 -19.35 17.01
C ARG A 294 14.81 -20.37 16.05
N LYS A 295 15.13 -19.97 14.82
CA LYS A 295 15.82 -20.83 13.84
C LYS A 295 17.20 -21.26 14.35
N VAL A 296 18.00 -20.33 14.91
CA VAL A 296 19.30 -20.64 15.56
C VAL A 296 19.14 -21.66 16.67
N PHE A 297 18.15 -21.51 17.54
CA PHE A 297 17.87 -22.49 18.61
C PHE A 297 17.56 -23.89 18.04
N LEU A 298 16.71 -23.97 17.00
CA LEU A 298 16.37 -25.25 16.38
C LEU A 298 17.58 -25.92 15.70
N LEU A 299 18.47 -25.13 15.10
CA LEU A 299 19.76 -25.64 14.57
C LEU A 299 20.64 -26.20 15.67
N GLN A 300 20.72 -25.54 16.85
CA GLN A 300 21.42 -26.05 18.00
C GLN A 300 20.87 -27.38 18.55
N GLN A 301 19.54 -27.58 18.38
CA GLN A 301 18.86 -28.83 18.73
C GLN A 301 18.98 -29.92 17.65
N LYS A 302 19.65 -29.62 16.51
CA LYS A 302 19.78 -30.53 15.34
C LYS A 302 18.43 -30.84 14.68
N LEU A 303 17.52 -29.85 14.63
CA LEU A 303 16.18 -29.97 14.07
C LEU A 303 15.99 -28.98 12.88
N PRO A 304 16.82 -29.05 11.82
CA PRO A 304 16.71 -28.12 10.69
C PRO A 304 15.40 -28.28 9.92
N GLN A 305 14.78 -29.47 9.93
CA GLN A 305 13.56 -29.78 9.16
C GLN A 305 12.36 -28.92 9.60
N ILE A 306 12.32 -28.52 10.88
CA ILE A 306 11.22 -27.70 11.43
C ILE A 306 11.63 -26.22 11.62
N ALA A 307 12.87 -25.90 11.27
CA ALA A 307 13.36 -24.51 11.39
C ALA A 307 12.72 -23.56 10.34
N GLY A 308 12.26 -24.10 9.21
CA GLY A 308 11.65 -23.29 8.14
C GLY A 308 12.68 -22.33 7.51
N LEU A 309 13.86 -22.85 7.18
CA LEU A 309 14.96 -22.07 6.60
C LEU A 309 14.63 -21.69 5.14
N ALA A 310 14.79 -20.43 4.80
CA ALA A 310 14.77 -19.98 3.41
C ALA A 310 16.10 -20.34 2.70
N PRO A 311 16.10 -20.42 1.35
CA PRO A 311 17.32 -20.65 0.59
C PRO A 311 18.41 -19.63 0.96
N GLY A 312 19.59 -20.13 1.36
CA GLY A 312 20.74 -19.31 1.77
C GLY A 312 20.80 -18.93 3.25
N GLU A 313 19.71 -19.00 4.01
CA GLU A 313 19.71 -18.67 5.46
C GLU A 313 20.56 -19.63 6.29
N GLU A 314 20.61 -20.91 5.92
CA GLU A 314 21.39 -21.93 6.65
C GLU A 314 22.88 -21.59 6.68
N SER A 315 23.41 -21.11 5.56
CA SER A 315 24.84 -20.74 5.44
C SER A 315 25.26 -19.67 6.44
N PHE A 316 24.33 -18.81 6.82
CA PHE A 316 24.57 -17.74 7.79
C PHE A 316 24.20 -18.16 9.24
N LEU A 317 23.03 -18.77 9.43
CA LEU A 317 22.53 -19.10 10.78
C LEU A 317 23.27 -20.27 11.44
N ALA A 318 23.80 -21.23 10.68
CA ALA A 318 24.57 -22.36 11.22
C ALA A 318 25.87 -21.94 11.91
N PRO A 319 26.68 -21.02 11.37
CA PRO A 319 27.85 -20.46 12.12
C PRO A 319 27.42 -19.74 13.41
N VAL A 320 26.32 -18.99 13.40
CA VAL A 320 25.80 -18.33 14.62
C VAL A 320 25.40 -19.36 15.66
N ALA A 321 24.66 -20.41 15.25
CA ALA A 321 24.26 -21.51 16.15
C ALA A 321 25.43 -22.24 16.79
N THR A 322 26.60 -22.30 16.10
CA THR A 322 27.79 -22.95 16.58
C THR A 322 28.59 -22.05 17.54
N LYS A 323 28.66 -20.74 17.26
CA LYS A 323 29.46 -19.79 18.03
C LYS A 323 28.79 -19.33 19.31
N CYS A 324 27.48 -19.17 19.35
CA CYS A 324 26.79 -18.68 20.52
C CYS A 324 26.51 -19.78 21.57
N LYS A 325 26.40 -19.38 22.84
CA LYS A 325 26.02 -20.28 23.93
C LYS A 325 24.63 -20.89 23.69
N LYS A 326 24.39 -22.11 24.16
CA LYS A 326 23.06 -22.76 24.04
C LYS A 326 21.93 -21.97 24.70
N SER A 327 22.22 -21.18 25.72
CA SER A 327 21.22 -20.31 26.40
C SER A 327 20.96 -19.00 25.67
N PHE A 328 21.85 -18.61 24.74
CA PHE A 328 21.78 -17.31 24.07
C PHE A 328 20.45 -17.04 23.35
N PRO A 329 19.93 -17.91 22.48
CA PRO A 329 18.70 -17.61 21.76
C PRO A 329 17.51 -17.30 22.68
N ARG A 330 17.39 -18.09 23.78
CA ARG A 330 16.31 -17.91 24.77
C ARG A 330 16.43 -16.61 25.55
N GLN A 331 17.63 -16.24 25.95
CA GLN A 331 17.88 -15.01 26.70
C GLN A 331 17.74 -13.78 25.79
N ALA A 332 18.22 -13.89 24.56
CA ALA A 332 18.09 -12.83 23.55
C ALA A 332 16.62 -12.52 23.20
N LEU A 333 15.74 -13.53 23.13
CA LEU A 333 14.29 -13.32 22.97
C LEU A 333 13.73 -12.39 24.05
N SER A 334 14.08 -12.64 25.33
CA SER A 334 13.60 -11.78 26.44
C SER A 334 14.12 -10.33 26.31
N CYS A 335 15.31 -10.14 25.74
CA CYS A 335 15.83 -8.80 25.48
C CYS A 335 15.07 -8.09 24.35
N LEU A 336 14.72 -8.83 23.27
CA LEU A 336 13.94 -8.30 22.15
C LEU A 336 12.51 -7.96 22.56
N ASP A 337 11.85 -8.82 23.36
CA ASP A 337 10.50 -8.54 23.89
C ASP A 337 10.51 -7.27 24.75
N ARG A 338 11.54 -7.12 25.59
CA ARG A 338 11.73 -5.90 26.38
C ARG A 338 11.92 -4.67 25.49
N ALA A 339 12.72 -4.75 24.43
CA ALA A 339 12.92 -3.65 23.50
C ALA A 339 11.59 -3.25 22.82
N ALA A 340 10.81 -4.22 22.34
CA ALA A 340 9.50 -3.98 21.74
C ALA A 340 8.54 -3.27 22.71
N LEU A 341 8.49 -3.69 23.97
CA LEU A 341 7.68 -3.01 25.00
C LEU A 341 8.14 -1.58 25.27
N LEU A 342 9.44 -1.30 25.24
CA LEU A 342 9.97 0.05 25.46
C LEU A 342 9.68 0.97 24.26
N ILE A 343 9.67 0.44 23.03
CA ILE A 343 9.24 1.16 21.81
C ILE A 343 7.78 1.60 21.97
N ASP A 344 6.90 0.72 22.42
CA ASP A 344 5.47 1.04 22.66
C ASP A 344 5.29 2.12 23.74
N ARG A 345 6.17 2.17 24.74
CA ARG A 345 6.15 3.15 25.81
C ARG A 345 6.84 4.48 25.47
N ASN A 346 7.19 4.71 24.21
CA ASN A 346 7.80 5.95 23.74
C ASN A 346 9.16 6.30 24.36
N VAL A 347 9.93 5.31 24.80
CA VAL A 347 11.30 5.53 25.27
C VAL A 347 12.19 5.93 24.09
N LEU A 348 13.24 6.71 24.35
CA LEU A 348 14.19 7.17 23.32
C LEU A 348 14.86 5.97 22.63
N GLN A 349 14.74 5.86 21.31
CA GLN A 349 15.16 4.71 20.51
C GLN A 349 16.65 4.37 20.70
N ARG A 350 17.52 5.38 20.75
CA ARG A 350 18.96 5.17 21.00
C ARG A 350 19.22 4.45 22.31
N ILE A 351 18.50 4.79 23.37
CA ILE A 351 18.64 4.14 24.68
C ILE A 351 18.17 2.68 24.60
N ILE A 352 17.02 2.45 23.93
CA ILE A 352 16.46 1.09 23.78
C ILE A 352 17.47 0.16 23.08
N PHE A 353 17.98 0.58 21.93
CA PHE A 353 18.85 -0.26 21.12
C PHE A 353 20.27 -0.38 21.68
N CYS A 354 20.80 0.66 22.35
CA CYS A 354 22.05 0.53 23.10
C CYS A 354 21.89 -0.48 24.26
N ASP A 355 20.82 -0.41 25.07
CA ASP A 355 20.54 -1.39 26.14
C ASP A 355 20.39 -2.80 25.57
N LEU A 356 19.65 -2.95 24.45
CA LEU A 356 19.48 -4.22 23.77
C LEU A 356 20.83 -4.82 23.37
N VAL A 357 21.65 -4.07 22.63
CA VAL A 357 22.95 -4.55 22.12
C VAL A 357 23.92 -4.86 23.25
N CYS A 358 24.02 -4.03 24.29
CA CYS A 358 24.87 -4.29 25.45
C CYS A 358 24.45 -5.58 26.18
N ARG A 359 23.15 -5.84 26.32
CA ARG A 359 22.64 -7.09 26.91
C ARG A 359 22.96 -8.29 26.03
N LEU A 360 22.71 -8.21 24.73
CA LEU A 360 23.05 -9.27 23.78
C LEU A 360 24.53 -9.58 23.81
N TYR A 361 25.40 -8.57 23.89
CA TYR A 361 26.84 -8.72 23.96
C TYR A 361 27.28 -9.46 25.24
N SER A 362 26.64 -9.22 26.38
CA SER A 362 26.99 -9.86 27.65
C SER A 362 26.58 -11.33 27.73
N ILE A 363 25.52 -11.74 26.99
CA ILE A 363 24.98 -13.10 27.04
C ILE A 363 25.46 -14.00 25.91
N PHE A 364 25.96 -13.43 24.77
CA PHE A 364 26.46 -14.16 23.60
C PHE A 364 27.71 -14.99 23.97
#